data_58aaf8a87473b1db5000ead95ccd9794
#
_entry.id   58aaf8a87473b1db5000ead95ccd9794
#
_cell.length_a   1.000
_cell.length_b   1.000
_cell.length_c   1.000
_cell.angle_alpha   90.00
_cell.angle_beta   90.00
_cell.angle_gamma   90.00
#
_symmetry.space_group_name_H-M   'P 1'
#
loop_
_entity.id
_entity.type
_entity.pdbx_description
1 polymer ?
#
loop_
_entity_poly.entity_id
_entity_poly.type
_entity_poly.pdbx_seq_one_letter_code
_entity_poly.pdbx_strand_id
1 'polypeptide(L)'
;MANLRTIIKNGAIYGADIEDIAIVDGRIVERAKELTPNEGDTVIDAEGLIVAPAFVDVHVHLREPGYGYKERIATGTMAAARGGYTTVCPMPNLNPVPDTVENLKVQQDIIDRDAKIEVLPYAAITIGRKGEELVDVESLYDKVCAFSDDGSGVQVEGMMERAMLQAVKHDALIAAHCEDESLLKGGYIHDGEYAREHGHKGICSESEWGQVKR
;
A
#
# COMPACT_ATOMS: atom_id res chain seq x y z
N MET A 1 -1.22 39.07 1.19
CA MET A 1 -0.15 38.52 0.34
C MET A 1 -0.86 37.60 -0.67
N ALA A 2 -0.56 37.75 -1.97
CA ALA A 2 -1.13 36.84 -2.96
C ALA A 2 -0.57 35.42 -2.66
N ASN A 3 -1.46 34.41 -2.61
CA ASN A 3 -1.00 33.03 -2.47
C ASN A 3 -0.23 32.65 -3.73
N LEU A 4 1.05 32.30 -3.59
CA LEU A 4 1.88 31.81 -4.68
C LEU A 4 1.31 30.54 -5.25
N ARG A 5 1.18 30.47 -6.59
CA ARG A 5 0.65 29.30 -7.29
C ARG A 5 1.79 28.47 -7.89
N THR A 6 1.57 27.18 -8.00
CA THR A 6 2.28 26.34 -8.96
C THR A 6 1.38 26.16 -10.18
N ILE A 7 1.88 26.52 -11.36
CA ILE A 7 1.14 26.36 -12.62
C ILE A 7 1.82 25.29 -13.46
N ILE A 8 1.10 24.22 -13.77
CA ILE A 8 1.51 23.18 -14.73
C ILE A 8 0.93 23.62 -16.08
N LYS A 9 1.79 23.90 -17.06
CA LYS A 9 1.40 24.36 -18.39
C LYS A 9 1.54 23.27 -19.44
N ASN A 10 0.70 23.35 -20.48
CA ASN A 10 0.77 22.56 -21.70
C ASN A 10 0.67 21.04 -21.49
N GLY A 11 0.19 20.57 -20.35
CA GLY A 11 0.11 19.16 -20.04
C GLY A 11 -1.11 18.49 -20.67
N ALA A 12 -0.92 17.26 -21.22
CA ALA A 12 -2.03 16.43 -21.64
C ALA A 12 -2.69 15.80 -20.40
N ILE A 13 -3.83 16.34 -19.98
CA ILE A 13 -4.60 15.77 -18.85
C ILE A 13 -5.08 14.39 -19.24
N TYR A 14 -4.87 13.39 -18.40
CA TYR A 14 -5.23 12.00 -18.68
C TYR A 14 -6.68 11.85 -19.15
N GLY A 15 -6.85 11.41 -20.40
CA GLY A 15 -8.16 11.24 -21.03
C GLY A 15 -8.88 12.53 -21.43
N ALA A 16 -8.17 13.70 -21.45
CA ALA A 16 -8.73 14.99 -21.85
C ALA A 16 -7.77 15.78 -22.77
N ASP A 17 -8.20 16.98 -23.14
CA ASP A 17 -7.41 17.92 -23.94
C ASP A 17 -6.20 18.46 -23.16
N ILE A 18 -5.28 19.14 -23.89
CA ILE A 18 -4.18 19.87 -23.28
C ILE A 18 -4.73 21.09 -22.54
N GLU A 19 -4.41 21.17 -21.25
CA GLU A 19 -4.83 22.24 -20.34
C GLU A 19 -3.73 22.64 -19.38
N ASP A 20 -3.84 23.86 -18.86
CA ASP A 20 -3.04 24.33 -17.75
C ASP A 20 -3.79 24.11 -16.42
N ILE A 21 -3.04 23.85 -15.35
CA ILE A 21 -3.55 23.61 -13.99
C ILE A 21 -2.86 24.58 -13.03
N ALA A 22 -3.62 25.31 -12.23
CA ALA A 22 -3.09 26.09 -11.11
C ALA A 22 -3.33 25.37 -9.78
N ILE A 23 -2.29 25.31 -8.95
CA ILE A 23 -2.29 24.67 -7.64
C ILE A 23 -1.90 25.71 -6.59
N VAL A 24 -2.69 25.78 -5.50
CA VAL A 24 -2.43 26.57 -4.31
C VAL A 24 -2.59 25.68 -3.10
N ASP A 25 -1.64 25.71 -2.19
CA ASP A 25 -1.67 24.94 -0.93
C ASP A 25 -2.02 23.44 -1.15
N GLY A 26 -1.42 22.83 -2.20
CA GLY A 26 -1.61 21.43 -2.55
C GLY A 26 -2.97 21.10 -3.19
N ARG A 27 -3.79 22.10 -3.53
CA ARG A 27 -5.10 21.90 -4.16
C ARG A 27 -5.16 22.52 -5.55
N ILE A 28 -5.77 21.80 -6.50
CA ILE A 28 -6.10 22.36 -7.81
C ILE A 28 -7.19 23.42 -7.61
N VAL A 29 -6.89 24.65 -7.95
CA VAL A 29 -7.82 25.79 -7.81
C VAL A 29 -8.38 26.26 -9.15
N GLU A 30 -7.71 25.95 -10.26
CA GLU A 30 -8.13 26.38 -11.59
C GLU A 30 -7.63 25.40 -12.66
N ARG A 31 -8.46 25.20 -13.71
CA ARG A 31 -8.08 24.50 -14.94
C ARG A 31 -8.57 25.34 -16.11
N ALA A 32 -7.73 25.55 -17.10
CA ALA A 32 -8.08 26.29 -18.33
C ALA A 32 -7.20 25.88 -19.50
N LYS A 33 -7.60 26.20 -20.72
CA LYS A 33 -6.77 26.00 -21.92
C LYS A 33 -5.46 26.76 -21.85
N GLU A 34 -5.48 27.92 -21.19
CA GLU A 34 -4.31 28.76 -20.98
C GLU A 34 -4.45 29.55 -19.68
N LEU A 35 -3.45 29.49 -18.83
CA LEU A 35 -3.33 30.30 -17.62
C LEU A 35 -2.14 31.25 -17.74
N THR A 36 -2.36 32.50 -17.39
CA THR A 36 -1.28 33.50 -17.32
C THR A 36 -0.63 33.41 -15.94
N PRO A 37 0.69 33.13 -15.88
CA PRO A 37 1.42 33.21 -14.62
C PRO A 37 1.46 34.64 -14.06
N ASN A 38 1.34 34.77 -12.75
CA ASN A 38 1.58 36.00 -12.03
C ASN A 38 3.06 36.12 -11.58
N GLU A 39 3.47 37.28 -11.19
CA GLU A 39 4.77 37.48 -10.57
C GLU A 39 4.88 36.63 -9.28
N GLY A 40 5.90 35.78 -9.20
CA GLY A 40 6.16 34.88 -8.09
C GLY A 40 5.57 33.46 -8.23
N ASP A 41 4.73 33.19 -9.23
CA ASP A 41 4.25 31.84 -9.49
C ASP A 41 5.41 30.92 -9.92
N THR A 42 5.33 29.64 -9.49
CA THR A 42 6.21 28.58 -10.02
C THR A 42 5.57 27.98 -11.25
N VAL A 43 6.28 27.96 -12.38
CA VAL A 43 5.78 27.40 -13.63
C VAL A 43 6.52 26.09 -13.95
N ILE A 44 5.74 25.02 -14.21
CA ILE A 44 6.22 23.73 -14.69
C ILE A 44 5.69 23.55 -16.11
N ASP A 45 6.59 23.50 -17.09
CA ASP A 45 6.19 23.19 -18.47
C ASP A 45 6.09 21.67 -18.64
N ALA A 46 4.89 21.22 -18.97
CA ALA A 46 4.55 19.82 -19.21
C ALA A 46 4.26 19.54 -20.70
N GLU A 47 4.80 20.34 -21.63
CA GLU A 47 4.64 20.09 -23.06
C GLU A 47 5.12 18.67 -23.44
N GLY A 48 4.25 17.92 -24.12
CA GLY A 48 4.51 16.53 -24.49
C GLY A 48 4.43 15.51 -23.35
N LEU A 49 4.08 15.95 -22.12
CA LEU A 49 3.90 15.07 -20.96
C LEU A 49 2.43 14.86 -20.64
N ILE A 50 2.16 13.72 -20.00
CA ILE A 50 0.83 13.39 -19.46
C ILE A 50 0.78 13.91 -18.01
N VAL A 51 -0.27 14.64 -17.68
CA VAL A 51 -0.63 15.01 -16.31
C VAL A 51 -1.77 14.11 -15.86
N ALA A 52 -1.54 13.34 -14.82
CA ALA A 52 -2.49 12.36 -14.29
C ALA A 52 -2.50 12.38 -12.76
N PRO A 53 -3.55 11.82 -12.11
CA PRO A 53 -3.47 11.51 -10.68
C PRO A 53 -2.24 10.66 -10.39
N ALA A 54 -1.60 10.90 -9.25
CA ALA A 54 -0.46 10.11 -8.81
C ALA A 54 -0.88 8.67 -8.51
N PHE A 55 0.09 7.75 -8.50
CA PHE A 55 -0.16 6.35 -8.21
C PHE A 55 -0.34 6.09 -6.72
N VAL A 56 -1.14 5.06 -6.42
CA VAL A 56 -1.29 4.47 -5.09
C VAL A 56 -0.80 3.02 -5.17
N ASP A 57 0.11 2.63 -4.28
CA ASP A 57 0.53 1.24 -4.17
C ASP A 57 -0.09 0.62 -2.91
N VAL A 58 -1.00 -0.30 -3.12
CA VAL A 58 -1.78 -0.93 -2.04
C VAL A 58 -1.06 -2.12 -1.39
N HIS A 59 0.17 -2.46 -1.81
CA HIS A 59 0.92 -3.58 -1.25
C HIS A 59 2.43 -3.36 -1.33
N VAL A 60 3.02 -2.84 -0.27
CA VAL A 60 4.47 -2.61 -0.16
C VAL A 60 5.03 -3.17 1.14
N HIS A 61 6.36 -3.27 1.23
CA HIS A 61 7.05 -3.70 2.44
C HIS A 61 8.08 -2.66 2.89
N LEU A 62 7.69 -1.77 3.81
CA LEU A 62 8.59 -0.74 4.36
C LEU A 62 9.42 -1.24 5.55
N ARG A 63 9.14 -2.43 6.06
CA ARG A 63 9.96 -3.20 7.01
C ARG A 63 10.27 -2.55 8.37
N GLU A 64 9.79 -1.39 8.67
CA GLU A 64 9.86 -0.75 9.99
C GLU A 64 8.47 -0.73 10.64
N PRO A 65 8.42 -1.07 11.93
CA PRO A 65 9.50 -1.43 12.85
C PRO A 65 10.07 -2.85 12.66
N GLY A 66 11.26 -3.08 13.23
CA GLY A 66 11.87 -4.40 13.44
C GLY A 66 12.82 -4.90 12.35
N TYR A 67 12.62 -4.55 11.09
CA TYR A 67 13.40 -5.07 9.96
C TYR A 67 14.02 -3.97 9.09
N GLY A 68 14.34 -2.82 9.67
CA GLY A 68 14.92 -1.65 8.98
C GLY A 68 16.24 -1.92 8.23
N TYR A 69 16.87 -3.07 8.45
CA TYR A 69 18.03 -3.52 7.68
C TYR A 69 17.65 -4.02 6.26
N LYS A 70 16.36 -4.32 6.01
CA LYS A 70 15.85 -4.70 4.68
C LYS A 70 15.32 -3.50 3.92
N GLU A 71 14.54 -2.65 4.57
CA GLU A 71 13.99 -1.41 4.03
C GLU A 71 13.57 -0.49 5.19
N ARG A 72 13.60 0.82 4.94
CA ARG A 72 13.14 1.85 5.89
C ARG A 72 12.00 2.67 5.32
N ILE A 73 11.14 3.19 6.18
CA ILE A 73 10.05 4.08 5.79
C ILE A 73 10.59 5.30 5.04
N ALA A 74 11.69 5.91 5.52
CA ALA A 74 12.30 7.06 4.87
C ALA A 74 12.76 6.78 3.43
N THR A 75 13.44 5.65 3.20
CA THR A 75 14.02 5.31 1.88
C THR A 75 12.99 4.73 0.95
N GLY A 76 12.11 3.85 1.42
CA GLY A 76 11.04 3.27 0.63
C GLY A 76 10.03 4.32 0.15
N THR A 77 9.62 5.25 1.04
CA THR A 77 8.70 6.34 0.65
C THR A 77 9.36 7.36 -0.29
N MET A 78 10.68 7.59 -0.18
CA MET A 78 11.42 8.41 -1.13
C MET A 78 11.50 7.74 -2.52
N ALA A 79 11.73 6.41 -2.56
CA ALA A 79 11.72 5.65 -3.80
C ALA A 79 10.33 5.67 -4.46
N ALA A 80 9.26 5.51 -3.68
CA ALA A 80 7.89 5.60 -4.15
C ALA A 80 7.58 7.00 -4.72
N ALA A 81 7.93 8.07 -4.00
CA ALA A 81 7.79 9.45 -4.50
C ALA A 81 8.51 9.65 -5.83
N ARG A 82 9.74 9.12 -5.97
CA ARG A 82 10.51 9.17 -7.22
C ARG A 82 9.84 8.40 -8.36
N GLY A 83 9.08 7.35 -8.02
CA GLY A 83 8.27 6.56 -8.96
C GLY A 83 6.92 7.18 -9.32
N GLY A 84 6.55 8.34 -8.74
CA GLY A 84 5.27 9.01 -8.98
C GLY A 84 4.12 8.53 -8.08
N TYR A 85 4.44 7.83 -7.00
CA TYR A 85 3.45 7.44 -5.99
C TYR A 85 3.30 8.53 -4.93
N THR A 86 2.08 8.80 -4.51
CA THR A 86 1.76 9.72 -3.40
C THR A 86 1.26 9.00 -2.16
N THR A 87 0.86 7.75 -2.31
CA THR A 87 0.33 6.94 -1.21
C THR A 87 0.82 5.50 -1.35
N VAL A 88 1.23 4.90 -0.24
CA VAL A 88 1.61 3.49 -0.17
C VAL A 88 1.01 2.81 1.06
N CYS A 89 0.64 1.53 0.93
CA CYS A 89 0.02 0.76 2.00
C CYS A 89 0.95 -0.40 2.42
N PRO A 90 1.75 -0.24 3.49
CA PRO A 90 2.69 -1.26 3.94
C PRO A 90 2.01 -2.42 4.67
N MET A 91 2.41 -3.64 4.30
CA MET A 91 1.96 -4.89 4.90
C MET A 91 2.42 -5.06 6.35
N PRO A 92 1.66 -5.82 7.18
CA PRO A 92 1.85 -5.88 8.63
C PRO A 92 2.94 -6.86 9.08
N ASN A 93 3.76 -7.40 8.17
CA ASN A 93 4.82 -8.34 8.51
C ASN A 93 6.05 -7.66 9.14
N LEU A 94 5.84 -7.12 10.32
CA LEU A 94 6.76 -6.27 11.10
C LEU A 94 7.05 -6.86 12.49
N ASN A 95 7.89 -6.20 13.26
CA ASN A 95 8.16 -6.54 14.64
C ASN A 95 8.33 -5.26 15.51
N PRO A 96 7.37 -4.93 16.38
CA PRO A 96 6.16 -5.72 16.66
C PRO A 96 5.21 -5.75 15.45
N VAL A 97 4.38 -6.81 15.38
CA VAL A 97 3.25 -6.90 14.43
C VAL A 97 2.21 -5.86 14.82
N PRO A 98 1.64 -5.07 13.88
CA PRO A 98 0.56 -4.12 14.18
C PRO A 98 -0.78 -4.84 14.38
N ASP A 99 -0.90 -5.59 15.46
CA ASP A 99 -2.03 -6.43 15.87
C ASP A 99 -2.79 -5.88 17.09
N THR A 100 -2.26 -4.81 17.68
CA THR A 100 -2.91 -4.00 18.72
C THR A 100 -2.69 -2.51 18.43
N VAL A 101 -3.47 -1.64 19.07
CA VAL A 101 -3.31 -0.18 18.95
C VAL A 101 -1.91 0.27 19.36
N GLU A 102 -1.35 -0.32 20.43
CA GLU A 102 -0.02 -0.01 20.92
C GLU A 102 1.06 -0.40 19.92
N ASN A 103 0.96 -1.58 19.33
CA ASN A 103 1.90 -2.06 18.32
C ASN A 103 1.82 -1.27 17.02
N LEU A 104 0.58 -0.95 16.57
CA LEU A 104 0.36 -0.09 15.41
C LEU A 104 0.96 1.31 15.63
N LYS A 105 0.82 1.87 16.85
CA LYS A 105 1.38 3.17 17.17
C LYS A 105 2.91 3.23 17.00
N VAL A 106 3.63 2.16 17.27
CA VAL A 106 5.09 2.11 17.02
C VAL A 106 5.41 2.36 15.54
N GLN A 107 4.63 1.79 14.63
CA GLN A 107 4.78 2.03 13.20
C GLN A 107 4.37 3.45 12.82
N GLN A 108 3.23 3.94 13.33
CA GLN A 108 2.73 5.29 13.05
C GLN A 108 3.72 6.37 13.48
N ASP A 109 4.35 6.23 14.66
CA ASP A 109 5.35 7.18 15.14
C ASP A 109 6.58 7.28 14.19
N ILE A 110 6.95 6.17 13.53
CA ILE A 110 8.02 6.16 12.52
C ILE A 110 7.51 6.80 11.22
N ILE A 111 6.28 6.50 10.80
CA ILE A 111 5.65 7.10 9.62
C ILE A 111 5.61 8.61 9.76
N ASP A 112 5.10 9.13 10.88
CA ASP A 112 4.95 10.57 11.13
C ASP A 112 6.30 11.30 11.10
N ARG A 113 7.37 10.64 11.55
CA ARG A 113 8.71 11.21 11.59
C ARG A 113 9.43 11.18 10.24
N ASP A 114 9.33 10.06 9.52
CA ASP A 114 10.26 9.71 8.44
C ASP A 114 9.64 9.67 7.04
N ALA A 115 8.32 9.48 6.92
CA ALA A 115 7.65 9.31 5.63
C ALA A 115 7.76 10.57 4.75
N LYS A 116 7.92 10.37 3.44
CA LYS A 116 8.01 11.43 2.43
C LYS A 116 6.72 11.60 1.62
N ILE A 117 5.86 10.61 1.66
CA ILE A 117 4.52 10.58 1.06
C ILE A 117 3.56 9.96 2.09
N GLU A 118 2.27 9.95 1.76
CA GLU A 118 1.28 9.32 2.60
C GLU A 118 1.53 7.81 2.76
N VAL A 119 1.44 7.33 3.99
CA VAL A 119 1.59 5.91 4.33
C VAL A 119 0.38 5.48 5.13
N LEU A 120 -0.41 4.57 4.57
CA LEU A 120 -1.62 4.03 5.17
C LEU A 120 -1.36 2.57 5.58
N PRO A 121 -1.02 2.29 6.85
CA PRO A 121 -0.61 0.94 7.26
C PRO A 121 -1.75 -0.06 7.25
N TYR A 122 -1.41 -1.34 7.08
CA TYR A 122 -2.27 -2.46 7.40
C TYR A 122 -2.12 -2.85 8.88
N ALA A 123 -3.22 -3.32 9.49
CA ALA A 123 -3.13 -4.15 10.68
C ALA A 123 -3.13 -5.64 10.33
N ALA A 124 -2.70 -6.49 11.26
CA ALA A 124 -2.84 -7.93 11.13
C ALA A 124 -4.31 -8.37 11.23
N ILE A 125 -4.67 -9.49 10.62
CA ILE A 125 -5.97 -10.16 10.82
C ILE A 125 -5.96 -10.89 12.15
N THR A 126 -4.83 -11.54 12.48
CA THR A 126 -4.69 -12.36 13.68
C THR A 126 -3.53 -11.91 14.55
N ILE A 127 -3.62 -12.15 15.85
CA ILE A 127 -2.58 -11.82 16.83
C ILE A 127 -1.26 -12.49 16.41
N GLY A 128 -0.23 -11.67 16.28
CA GLY A 128 1.09 -12.10 15.83
C GLY A 128 1.12 -12.69 14.42
N ARG A 129 0.04 -12.57 13.63
CA ARG A 129 -0.19 -13.21 12.31
C ARG A 129 -0.05 -14.73 12.37
N LYS A 130 -0.56 -15.35 13.44
CA LYS A 130 -0.47 -16.81 13.68
C LYS A 130 -1.68 -17.60 13.18
N GLY A 131 -2.74 -16.91 12.74
CA GLY A 131 -3.98 -17.55 12.30
C GLY A 131 -4.84 -18.16 13.42
N GLU A 132 -4.49 -17.94 14.69
CA GLU A 132 -5.12 -18.63 15.84
C GLU A 132 -6.17 -17.78 16.55
N GLU A 133 -5.96 -16.46 16.66
CA GLU A 133 -6.81 -15.54 17.38
C GLU A 133 -6.95 -14.23 16.58
N LEU A 134 -8.18 -13.73 16.43
CA LEU A 134 -8.45 -12.46 15.74
C LEU A 134 -7.96 -11.27 16.56
N VAL A 135 -7.48 -10.24 15.87
CA VAL A 135 -7.25 -8.93 16.48
C VAL A 135 -8.57 -8.28 16.88
N ASP A 136 -8.50 -7.27 17.76
CA ASP A 136 -9.63 -6.39 18.02
C ASP A 136 -9.84 -5.42 16.85
N VAL A 137 -10.66 -5.84 15.88
CA VAL A 137 -10.97 -5.05 14.69
C VAL A 137 -11.60 -3.71 15.05
N GLU A 138 -12.47 -3.66 16.08
CA GLU A 138 -13.16 -2.43 16.51
C GLU A 138 -12.17 -1.34 16.95
N SER A 139 -11.07 -1.71 17.60
CA SER A 139 -10.07 -0.76 18.07
C SER A 139 -9.12 -0.26 16.97
N LEU A 140 -9.04 -0.96 15.82
CA LEU A 140 -8.05 -0.74 14.78
C LEU A 140 -8.61 -0.21 13.46
N TYR A 141 -9.88 -0.50 13.11
CA TYR A 141 -10.42 -0.30 11.77
C TYR A 141 -10.32 1.15 11.25
N ASP A 142 -10.43 2.14 12.11
CA ASP A 142 -10.39 3.57 11.77
C ASP A 142 -8.95 4.14 11.67
N LYS A 143 -7.94 3.32 11.94
CA LYS A 143 -6.53 3.69 12.01
C LYS A 143 -5.68 3.06 10.91
N VAL A 144 -6.26 2.16 10.13
CA VAL A 144 -5.56 1.38 9.08
C VAL A 144 -6.34 1.38 7.79
N CYS A 145 -5.67 1.14 6.65
CA CYS A 145 -6.36 1.05 5.37
C CYS A 145 -7.08 -0.30 5.18
N ALA A 146 -6.57 -1.35 5.78
CA ALA A 146 -7.13 -2.70 5.70
C ALA A 146 -6.44 -3.66 6.68
N PHE A 147 -6.85 -4.93 6.69
CA PHE A 147 -6.28 -6.01 7.50
C PHE A 147 -5.67 -7.09 6.60
N SER A 148 -4.50 -7.62 6.99
CA SER A 148 -3.82 -8.68 6.28
C SER A 148 -2.93 -9.50 7.22
N ASP A 149 -2.79 -10.80 6.96
CA ASP A 149 -1.74 -11.64 7.54
C ASP A 149 -0.68 -11.97 6.48
N ASP A 150 -0.33 -10.96 5.67
CA ASP A 150 0.63 -11.12 4.57
C ASP A 150 1.92 -11.85 4.99
N GLY A 151 2.31 -12.82 4.16
CA GLY A 151 3.47 -13.68 4.37
C GLY A 151 3.24 -14.86 5.32
N SER A 152 2.04 -15.02 5.90
CA SER A 152 1.66 -16.20 6.72
C SER A 152 0.35 -16.82 6.26
N GLY A 153 -0.58 -15.99 5.78
CA GLY A 153 -1.94 -16.41 5.45
C GLY A 153 -2.75 -16.91 6.67
N VAL A 154 -4.05 -17.04 6.51
CA VAL A 154 -4.93 -17.59 7.54
C VAL A 154 -5.18 -19.07 7.22
N GLN A 155 -4.55 -19.98 7.98
CA GLN A 155 -4.59 -21.41 7.71
C GLN A 155 -5.76 -22.13 8.43
N VAL A 156 -6.21 -21.60 9.58
CA VAL A 156 -7.23 -22.23 10.42
C VAL A 156 -8.61 -22.12 9.76
N GLU A 157 -9.30 -23.25 9.61
CA GLU A 157 -10.65 -23.33 9.06
C GLU A 157 -11.63 -22.42 9.82
N GLY A 158 -12.48 -21.69 9.09
CA GLY A 158 -13.47 -20.75 9.66
C GLY A 158 -12.87 -19.48 10.27
N MET A 159 -11.54 -19.31 10.35
CA MET A 159 -10.94 -18.10 10.89
C MET A 159 -11.16 -16.92 9.94
N MET A 160 -10.96 -17.12 8.63
CA MET A 160 -11.19 -16.07 7.63
C MET A 160 -12.66 -15.64 7.60
N GLU A 161 -13.61 -16.57 7.68
CA GLU A 161 -15.04 -16.25 7.78
C GLU A 161 -15.32 -15.35 8.98
N ARG A 162 -14.78 -15.70 10.15
CA ARG A 162 -14.93 -14.87 11.37
C ARG A 162 -14.32 -13.49 11.20
N ALA A 163 -13.13 -13.41 10.56
CA ALA A 163 -12.48 -12.13 10.25
C ALA A 163 -13.35 -11.27 9.33
N MET A 164 -13.88 -11.84 8.25
CA MET A 164 -14.76 -11.15 7.31
C MET A 164 -16.05 -10.67 7.98
N LEU A 165 -16.65 -11.48 8.86
CA LEU A 165 -17.83 -11.07 9.62
C LEU A 165 -17.55 -9.89 10.58
N GLN A 166 -16.35 -9.80 11.15
CA GLN A 166 -15.96 -8.63 11.93
C GLN A 166 -15.71 -7.42 11.02
N ALA A 167 -15.01 -7.61 9.90
CA ALA A 167 -14.73 -6.53 8.96
C ALA A 167 -16.01 -5.88 8.42
N VAL A 168 -17.03 -6.67 8.06
CA VAL A 168 -18.33 -6.17 7.59
C VAL A 168 -19.01 -5.25 8.61
N LYS A 169 -18.88 -5.52 9.92
CA LYS A 169 -19.49 -4.66 10.95
C LYS A 169 -18.91 -3.25 10.98
N HIS A 170 -17.68 -3.09 10.56
CA HIS A 170 -16.91 -1.85 10.62
C HIS A 170 -16.61 -1.26 9.24
N ASP A 171 -17.20 -1.82 8.17
CA ASP A 171 -16.87 -1.45 6.77
C ASP A 171 -15.37 -1.49 6.47
N ALA A 172 -14.68 -2.47 7.10
CA ALA A 172 -13.24 -2.63 6.97
C ALA A 172 -12.90 -3.60 5.81
N LEU A 173 -11.74 -3.40 5.20
CA LEU A 173 -11.25 -4.24 4.12
C LEU A 173 -10.32 -5.34 4.65
N ILE A 174 -10.35 -6.50 4.00
CA ILE A 174 -9.38 -7.58 4.19
C ILE A 174 -8.65 -7.82 2.86
N ALA A 175 -7.31 -7.83 2.92
CA ALA A 175 -6.42 -8.24 1.83
C ALA A 175 -5.80 -9.59 2.21
N ALA A 176 -6.37 -10.67 1.71
CA ALA A 176 -5.93 -12.02 2.06
C ALA A 176 -4.62 -12.39 1.36
N HIS A 177 -3.68 -12.98 2.13
CA HIS A 177 -2.55 -13.72 1.59
C HIS A 177 -3.01 -15.16 1.36
N CYS A 178 -3.32 -15.48 0.09
CA CYS A 178 -3.88 -16.77 -0.28
C CYS A 178 -2.77 -17.76 -0.59
N GLU A 179 -2.30 -18.46 0.43
CA GLU A 179 -1.30 -19.52 0.30
C GLU A 179 -1.59 -20.64 1.30
N ASP A 180 -1.85 -21.86 0.80
CA ASP A 180 -2.00 -23.05 1.63
C ASP A 180 -0.60 -23.61 1.94
N GLU A 181 -0.13 -23.39 3.16
CA GLU A 181 1.21 -23.79 3.60
C GLU A 181 1.43 -25.30 3.53
N SER A 182 0.38 -26.11 3.66
CA SER A 182 0.47 -27.57 3.56
C SER A 182 0.89 -28.05 2.16
N LEU A 183 0.67 -27.20 1.14
CA LEU A 183 0.99 -27.48 -0.26
C LEU A 183 2.35 -26.94 -0.70
N LEU A 184 3.05 -26.13 0.12
CA LEU A 184 4.36 -25.57 -0.22
C LEU A 184 5.44 -26.63 -0.38
N LYS A 185 5.47 -27.66 0.46
CA LYS A 185 6.41 -28.81 0.42
C LYS A 185 7.89 -28.37 0.30
N GLY A 186 8.21 -27.21 0.85
CA GLY A 186 9.54 -26.60 0.75
C GLY A 186 9.85 -25.99 -0.63
N GLY A 187 8.82 -25.74 -1.43
CA GLY A 187 8.92 -24.97 -2.67
C GLY A 187 9.18 -23.47 -2.38
N TYR A 188 9.69 -22.78 -3.38
CA TYR A 188 10.05 -21.35 -3.30
C TYR A 188 9.85 -20.57 -4.60
N ILE A 189 9.39 -21.25 -5.65
CA ILE A 189 8.95 -20.66 -6.92
C ILE A 189 7.73 -21.43 -7.43
N HIS A 190 7.04 -20.87 -8.43
CA HIS A 190 5.96 -21.58 -9.10
C HIS A 190 6.41 -22.90 -9.75
N ASP A 191 5.60 -23.97 -9.61
CA ASP A 191 5.84 -25.26 -10.29
C ASP A 191 5.53 -25.18 -11.80
N GLY A 192 6.37 -24.44 -12.50
CA GLY A 192 6.30 -24.25 -13.93
C GLY A 192 7.43 -24.98 -14.69
N GLU A 193 7.49 -24.75 -15.98
CA GLU A 193 8.53 -25.32 -16.86
C GLU A 193 9.94 -24.96 -16.37
N TYR A 194 10.17 -23.69 -16.04
CA TYR A 194 11.47 -23.22 -15.53
C TYR A 194 11.91 -23.98 -14.26
N ALA A 195 11.01 -24.20 -13.31
CA ALA A 195 11.33 -24.91 -12.08
C ALA A 195 11.76 -26.36 -12.38
N ARG A 196 11.04 -27.05 -13.28
CA ARG A 196 11.33 -28.41 -13.67
C ARG A 196 12.65 -28.55 -14.43
N GLU A 197 12.91 -27.67 -15.40
CA GLU A 197 14.11 -27.67 -16.21
C GLU A 197 15.39 -27.39 -15.41
N HIS A 198 15.30 -26.54 -14.38
CA HIS A 198 16.43 -26.12 -13.57
C HIS A 198 16.52 -26.83 -12.20
N GLY A 199 15.67 -27.81 -11.94
CA GLY A 199 15.71 -28.59 -10.71
C GLY A 199 15.32 -27.82 -9.45
N HIS A 200 14.51 -26.76 -9.59
CA HIS A 200 13.98 -26.00 -8.47
C HIS A 200 12.75 -26.68 -7.86
N LYS A 201 12.56 -26.48 -6.55
CA LYS A 201 11.35 -26.94 -5.87
C LYS A 201 10.21 -25.97 -6.17
N GLY A 202 9.20 -26.43 -6.90
CA GLY A 202 8.02 -25.68 -7.28
C GLY A 202 6.92 -25.73 -6.21
N ILE A 203 6.09 -24.69 -6.21
CA ILE A 203 4.82 -24.61 -5.45
C ILE A 203 3.69 -24.74 -6.46
N CYS A 204 2.76 -25.66 -6.24
CA CYS A 204 1.62 -25.86 -7.14
C CYS A 204 0.64 -24.68 -7.04
N SER A 205 -0.01 -24.34 -8.16
CA SER A 205 -1.00 -23.26 -8.20
C SER A 205 -2.18 -23.48 -7.24
N GLU A 206 -2.44 -24.71 -6.85
CA GLU A 206 -3.51 -25.07 -5.92
C GLU A 206 -3.28 -24.45 -4.53
N SER A 207 -2.02 -24.20 -4.14
CA SER A 207 -1.70 -23.51 -2.89
C SER A 207 -2.36 -22.15 -2.80
N GLU A 208 -2.48 -21.43 -3.91
CA GLU A 208 -3.10 -20.10 -3.97
C GLU A 208 -4.62 -20.20 -4.18
N TRP A 209 -5.08 -20.76 -5.31
CA TRP A 209 -6.50 -20.76 -5.64
C TRP A 209 -7.34 -21.64 -4.73
N GLY A 210 -6.73 -22.64 -4.06
CA GLY A 210 -7.39 -23.47 -3.06
C GLY A 210 -7.87 -22.64 -1.87
N GLN A 211 -7.09 -21.67 -1.41
CA GLN A 211 -7.50 -20.75 -0.33
C GLN A 211 -8.55 -19.72 -0.79
N VAL A 212 -8.50 -19.26 -2.03
CA VAL A 212 -9.52 -18.33 -2.58
C VAL A 212 -10.92 -18.96 -2.58
N LYS A 213 -11.02 -20.29 -2.63
CA LYS A 213 -12.29 -21.04 -2.64
C LYS A 213 -12.88 -21.31 -1.26
N ARG A 214 -12.11 -21.13 -0.20
CA ARG A 214 -12.57 -21.33 1.18
C ARG A 214 -13.43 -20.15 1.64
#